data_c881eeb8b4192e743bfa797f10da7f34
#
_entry.id   c881eeb8b4192e743bfa797f10da7f34
#
_cell.length_a   1.000
_cell.length_b   1.000
_cell.length_c   1.000
_cell.angle_alpha   90.00
_cell.angle_beta   90.00
_cell.angle_gamma   90.00
#
_symmetry.space_group_name_H-M   'P 1'
#
loop_
_entity.id
_entity.type
_entity.pdbx_description
1 polymer ?
#
loop_
_entity_poly.entity_id
_entity_poly.type
_entity_poly.pdbx_seq_one_letter_code
_entity_poly.pdbx_strand_id
1 'polypeptide(L)'
;MVLMAVTVEITPEAREQAARLNEPLRSRILAIIERLGNWPRVSGAKPLRGNLAGRYRMRTGDYRVQFHPRGNVLVVEKIGHRDGFYED
;
A
#
# COMPACT_ATOMS: atom_id res chain seq x y z
N MET A 1 -11.67 -21.43 -15.88
CA MET A 1 -11.64 -20.66 -14.62
C MET A 1 -11.09 -19.28 -14.89
N VAL A 2 -11.81 -18.29 -14.44
CA VAL A 2 -11.37 -16.89 -14.61
C VAL A 2 -10.64 -16.46 -13.34
N LEU A 3 -9.40 -16.08 -13.49
CA LEU A 3 -8.65 -15.49 -12.40
C LEU A 3 -8.83 -13.98 -12.47
N MET A 4 -9.49 -13.43 -11.47
CA MET A 4 -9.71 -12.00 -11.40
C MET A 4 -8.63 -11.39 -10.51
N ALA A 5 -7.60 -10.84 -11.15
CA ALA A 5 -6.62 -10.05 -10.44
C ALA A 5 -7.20 -8.66 -10.22
N VAL A 6 -6.96 -8.08 -9.06
CA VAL A 6 -7.36 -6.70 -8.83
C VAL A 6 -6.44 -5.76 -9.60
N THR A 7 -6.98 -4.62 -9.98
CA THR A 7 -6.17 -3.53 -10.54
C THR A 7 -5.62 -2.72 -9.38
N VAL A 8 -4.32 -2.45 -9.40
CA VAL A 8 -3.69 -1.63 -8.37
C VAL A 8 -3.51 -0.22 -8.94
N GLU A 9 -4.13 0.75 -8.28
CA GLU A 9 -3.98 2.16 -8.62
C GLU A 9 -3.16 2.84 -7.54
N ILE A 10 -2.31 3.76 -7.95
CA ILE A 10 -1.46 4.51 -7.04
C ILE A 10 -1.83 5.98 -7.16
N THR A 11 -2.19 6.61 -6.04
CA THR A 11 -2.53 8.04 -6.06
C THR A 11 -1.32 8.87 -6.46
N PRO A 12 -1.53 10.07 -7.00
CA PRO A 12 -0.40 10.96 -7.29
C PRO A 12 0.48 11.22 -6.08
N GLU A 13 -0.12 11.38 -4.88
CA GLU A 13 0.62 11.56 -3.65
C GLU A 13 1.51 10.36 -3.34
N ALA A 14 0.95 9.16 -3.39
CA ALA A 14 1.72 7.95 -3.11
C ALA A 14 2.83 7.73 -4.14
N ARG A 15 2.55 8.03 -5.40
CA ARG A 15 3.54 7.92 -6.47
C ARG A 15 4.72 8.84 -6.21
N GLU A 16 4.45 10.08 -5.80
CA GLU A 16 5.50 11.02 -5.48
C GLU A 16 6.29 10.58 -4.25
N GLN A 17 5.60 10.08 -3.23
CA GLN A 17 6.27 9.58 -2.04
C GLN A 17 7.21 8.42 -2.37
N ALA A 18 6.78 7.49 -3.23
CA ALA A 18 7.62 6.38 -3.66
C ALA A 18 8.85 6.88 -4.45
N ALA A 19 8.65 7.87 -5.30
CA ALA A 19 9.72 8.40 -6.13
C ALA A 19 10.84 9.06 -5.32
N ARG A 20 10.53 9.53 -4.11
CA ARG A 20 11.52 10.17 -3.23
C ARG A 20 12.37 9.17 -2.45
N LEU A 21 12.01 7.90 -2.49
CA LEU A 21 12.74 6.88 -1.74
C LEU A 21 14.02 6.49 -2.46
N ASN A 22 15.07 6.23 -1.67
CA ASN A 22 16.32 5.72 -2.19
C ASN A 22 16.31 4.20 -2.18
N GLU A 23 17.20 3.61 -2.97
CA GLU A 23 17.39 2.17 -2.93
C GLU A 23 18.16 1.77 -1.69
N PRO A 24 17.92 0.56 -1.12
CA PRO A 24 17.03 -0.48 -1.65
C PRO A 24 15.58 -0.34 -1.24
N LEU A 25 15.25 0.68 -0.47
CA LEU A 25 13.89 0.85 0.07
C LEU A 25 12.85 1.01 -1.03
N ARG A 26 13.17 1.80 -2.06
CA ARG A 26 12.24 1.99 -3.16
C ARG A 26 11.85 0.68 -3.82
N SER A 27 12.83 -0.19 -4.07
CA SER A 27 12.55 -1.50 -4.65
C SER A 27 11.68 -2.36 -3.74
N ARG A 28 11.87 -2.27 -2.42
CA ARG A 28 11.06 -3.02 -1.46
C ARG A 28 9.61 -2.53 -1.46
N ILE A 29 9.42 -1.22 -1.53
CA ILE A 29 8.08 -0.63 -1.61
C ILE A 29 7.38 -1.05 -2.91
N LEU A 30 8.09 -0.97 -4.03
CA LEU A 30 7.52 -1.38 -5.31
C LEU A 30 7.17 -2.86 -5.32
N ALA A 31 7.96 -3.70 -4.67
CA ALA A 31 7.66 -5.13 -4.54
C ALA A 31 6.37 -5.36 -3.73
N ILE A 32 6.14 -4.57 -2.68
CA ILE A 32 4.89 -4.64 -1.93
C ILE A 32 3.72 -4.28 -2.84
N ILE A 33 3.83 -3.19 -3.59
CA ILE A 33 2.77 -2.73 -4.47
C ILE A 33 2.45 -3.81 -5.51
N GLU A 34 3.47 -4.44 -6.07
CA GLU A 34 3.29 -5.52 -7.03
C GLU A 34 2.53 -6.70 -6.41
N ARG A 35 2.88 -7.07 -5.18
CA ARG A 35 2.20 -8.15 -4.47
C ARG A 35 0.72 -7.84 -4.23
N LEU A 36 0.37 -6.58 -4.09
CA LEU A 36 -1.02 -6.18 -3.88
C LEU A 36 -1.93 -6.56 -5.04
N GLY A 37 -1.38 -6.83 -6.21
CA GLY A 37 -2.15 -7.37 -7.33
C GLY A 37 -2.79 -8.71 -7.05
N ASN A 38 -2.33 -9.42 -6.02
CA ASN A 38 -2.90 -10.69 -5.61
C ASN A 38 -3.97 -10.55 -4.52
N TRP A 39 -4.32 -9.33 -4.18
CA TRP A 39 -5.32 -9.08 -3.14
C TRP A 39 -6.59 -9.90 -3.35
N PRO A 40 -7.16 -10.52 -2.31
CA PRO A 40 -6.79 -10.45 -0.90
C PRO A 40 -5.75 -11.49 -0.45
N ARG A 41 -5.12 -12.21 -1.37
CA ARG A 41 -4.18 -13.27 -1.06
C ARG A 41 -2.79 -12.72 -0.84
N VAL A 42 -2.66 -11.86 0.17
CA VAL A 42 -1.38 -11.28 0.55
C VAL A 42 -1.17 -11.48 2.04
N SER A 43 0.06 -11.78 2.44
CA SER A 43 0.42 -11.84 3.86
C SER A 43 0.96 -10.50 4.32
N GLY A 44 0.75 -10.19 5.59
CA GLY A 44 1.30 -8.97 6.19
C GLY A 44 0.43 -7.74 6.10
N ALA A 45 -0.74 -7.83 5.46
CA ALA A 45 -1.69 -6.73 5.43
C ALA A 45 -2.45 -6.69 6.76
N LYS A 46 -2.44 -5.53 7.42
CA LYS A 46 -3.17 -5.34 8.67
C LYS A 46 -4.29 -4.32 8.48
N PRO A 47 -5.50 -4.64 8.93
CA PRO A 47 -6.60 -3.68 8.87
C PRO A 47 -6.37 -2.54 9.86
N LEU A 48 -6.75 -1.35 9.45
CA LEU A 48 -6.69 -0.17 10.30
C LEU A 48 -8.06 0.04 10.97
N ARG A 49 -8.08 0.86 12.01
CA ARG A 49 -9.26 1.05 12.85
C ARG A 49 -9.63 2.52 12.94
N GLY A 50 -10.77 2.77 13.58
CA GLY A 50 -11.24 4.13 13.82
C GLY A 50 -11.52 4.86 12.52
N ASN A 51 -10.97 6.05 12.38
CA ASN A 51 -11.18 6.88 11.19
C ASN A 51 -10.61 6.24 9.93
N LEU A 52 -9.75 5.24 10.08
CA LEU A 52 -9.12 4.56 8.96
C LEU A 52 -9.72 3.19 8.70
N ALA A 53 -10.89 2.90 9.28
CA ALA A 53 -11.58 1.63 9.06
C ALA A 53 -11.84 1.44 7.55
N GLY A 54 -11.62 0.21 7.07
CA GLY A 54 -11.71 -0.08 5.64
C GLY A 54 -10.39 0.05 4.90
N ARG A 55 -9.38 0.57 5.56
CA ARG A 55 -8.04 0.68 5.03
C ARG A 55 -7.13 -0.36 5.66
N TYR A 56 -6.03 -0.62 4.97
CA TYR A 56 -5.04 -1.63 5.38
C TYR A 56 -3.65 -1.04 5.24
N ARG A 57 -2.70 -1.64 5.93
CA ARG A 57 -1.29 -1.31 5.73
C ARG A 57 -0.43 -2.53 5.56
N MET A 58 0.61 -2.39 4.77
CA MET A 58 1.75 -3.32 4.74
C MET A 58 2.98 -2.52 5.10
N ARG A 59 4.00 -3.20 5.62
CA ARG A 59 5.22 -2.51 6.02
C ARG A 59 6.47 -3.24 5.54
N THR A 60 7.53 -2.48 5.37
CA THR A 60 8.88 -3.00 5.20
C THR A 60 9.81 -2.12 6.04
N GLY A 61 10.44 -2.74 7.05
CA GLY A 61 11.22 -1.98 8.02
C GLY A 61 10.34 -0.92 8.70
N ASP A 62 10.78 0.30 8.67
CA ASP A 62 10.05 1.42 9.28
C ASP A 62 9.11 2.13 8.32
N TYR A 63 8.97 1.62 7.10
CA TYR A 63 8.10 2.24 6.10
C TYR A 63 6.80 1.47 5.94
N ARG A 64 5.75 2.21 5.59
CA ARG A 64 4.40 1.70 5.48
C ARG A 64 3.78 2.07 4.17
N VAL A 65 2.94 1.17 3.66
CA VAL A 65 2.11 1.39 2.47
C VAL A 65 0.67 1.26 2.95
N GLN A 66 -0.10 2.33 2.83
CA GLN A 66 -1.51 2.33 3.18
C GLN A 66 -2.35 2.23 1.92
N PHE A 67 -3.35 1.37 1.95
CA PHE A 67 -4.18 1.14 0.79
C PHE A 67 -5.60 0.76 1.21
N HIS A 68 -6.53 0.86 0.28
CA HIS A 68 -7.89 0.40 0.52
C HIS A 68 -8.47 -0.24 -0.73
N PRO A 69 -9.29 -1.29 -0.57
CA PRO A 69 -10.00 -1.87 -1.69
C PRO A 69 -11.23 -1.04 -2.05
N ARG A 70 -11.51 -0.94 -3.34
CA ARG A 70 -12.70 -0.27 -3.85
C ARG A 70 -13.18 -1.05 -5.06
N GLY A 71 -14.16 -1.94 -4.86
CA GLY A 71 -14.56 -2.87 -5.90
C GLY A 71 -13.43 -3.82 -6.24
N ASN A 72 -13.09 -3.92 -7.51
CA ASN A 72 -11.97 -4.73 -8.00
C ASN A 72 -10.69 -3.91 -8.15
N VAL A 73 -10.65 -2.73 -7.57
CA VAL A 73 -9.48 -1.85 -7.59
C VAL A 73 -8.91 -1.76 -6.18
N LEU A 74 -7.61 -1.80 -6.08
CA LEU A 74 -6.91 -1.56 -4.82
C LEU A 74 -6.15 -0.26 -4.95
N VAL A 75 -6.48 0.72 -4.10
CA VAL A 75 -5.91 2.06 -4.18
C VAL A 75 -4.80 2.20 -3.15
N VAL A 76 -3.58 2.39 -3.62
CA VAL A 76 -2.43 2.74 -2.77
C VAL A 76 -2.45 4.25 -2.58
N GLU A 77 -2.70 4.69 -1.36
CA GLU A 77 -2.99 6.09 -1.08
C GLU A 77 -1.89 6.83 -0.34
N LYS A 78 -1.01 6.12 0.37
CA LYS A 78 0.01 6.78 1.16
C LYS A 78 1.20 5.86 1.39
N ILE A 79 2.40 6.39 1.25
CA ILE A 79 3.66 5.68 1.50
C ILE A 79 4.54 6.60 2.35
N GLY A 80 5.10 6.08 3.43
CA GLY A 80 5.97 6.92 4.26
C GLY A 80 6.57 6.17 5.43
N HIS A 81 7.46 6.90 6.12
CA HIS A 81 8.09 6.42 7.35
C HIS A 81 7.02 6.32 8.44
N ARG A 82 7.17 5.34 9.34
CA ARG A 82 6.19 5.14 10.42
C ARG A 82 6.01 6.38 11.29
N ASP A 83 7.09 7.14 11.51
CA ASP A 83 7.01 8.34 12.33
C ASP A 83 6.23 9.40 11.57
N GLY A 84 5.16 9.89 12.18
CA GLY A 84 4.30 10.88 11.56
C GLY A 84 3.39 10.38 10.46
N PHE A 85 3.38 9.07 10.19
CA PHE A 85 2.60 8.52 9.07
C PHE A 85 1.11 8.80 9.20
N TYR A 86 0.58 8.73 10.41
CA TYR A 86 -0.84 8.95 10.68
C TYR A 86 -1.16 10.33 11.25
N GLU A 87 -0.16 11.21 11.27
CA GLU A 87 -0.31 12.59 11.72
C GLU A 87 -0.52 13.50 10.52
N ASP A 88 -1.58 14.22 10.51
CA ASP A 88 -1.84 15.22 9.47
C ASP A 88 -2.50 16.44 10.07
#